data_3dd00c4e5141b54d9e065e557bc51065
#
_entry.id   3dd00c4e5141b54d9e065e557bc51065
#
_cell.length_a   1.000
_cell.length_b   1.000
_cell.length_c   1.000
_cell.angle_alpha   90.00
_cell.angle_beta   90.00
_cell.angle_gamma   90.00
#
_symmetry.space_group_name_H-M   'P 1'
#
loop_
_entity.id
_entity.type
_entity.pdbx_description
1 polymer ?
#
loop_
_entity_poly.entity_id
_entity_poly.type
_entity_poly.pdbx_seq_one_letter_code
_entity_poly.pdbx_strand_id
1 'polypeptide(L)'
;MPRSNEEIKNDIIDSLSRDSRLKSQNIKFEISNGLVVLTGNVQSYKAREAVESDVWKVTGVTAIDNRLDIVFPSGYRRPADEAILESVNQLLSWDPDLYLERMTVFVHEARVILEGSVNMLWKKIRAEELVRNAGGVLAVVNKLAVIGTGDFTDERIGQEITGLLNRNSVLNVNTISVEVQNGNVRLSGTVSNRNAFDIAEDIARYTQGVINIDNQLVIKGV
;
A
#
# COMPACT_ATOMS: atom_id res chain seq x y z
N MET A 1 24.53 16.42 5.59
CA MET A 1 25.20 15.16 5.99
C MET A 1 24.12 14.10 6.10
N PRO A 2 24.35 12.87 5.65
CA PRO A 2 23.38 11.80 5.89
C PRO A 2 23.18 11.64 7.42
N ARG A 3 21.92 11.49 7.85
CA ARG A 3 21.57 11.30 9.25
C ARG A 3 22.13 9.96 9.77
N SER A 4 22.55 9.95 11.01
CA SER A 4 23.03 8.71 11.64
C SER A 4 21.89 7.75 11.92
N ASN A 5 22.16 6.44 11.95
CA ASN A 5 21.17 5.45 12.32
C ASN A 5 20.59 5.68 13.72
N GLU A 6 21.36 6.25 14.64
CA GLU A 6 20.91 6.60 16.01
C GLU A 6 19.88 7.74 16.00
N GLU A 7 20.07 8.78 15.18
CA GLU A 7 19.10 9.87 15.06
C GLU A 7 17.79 9.36 14.44
N ILE A 8 17.87 8.54 13.38
CA ILE A 8 16.70 7.93 12.73
C ILE A 8 15.97 7.03 13.74
N LYS A 9 16.71 6.24 14.54
CA LYS A 9 16.16 5.36 15.57
C LYS A 9 15.37 6.14 16.61
N ASN A 10 15.91 7.22 17.13
CA ASN A 10 15.24 8.05 18.12
C ASN A 10 13.96 8.67 17.58
N ASP A 11 14.00 9.19 16.35
CA ASP A 11 12.82 9.77 15.70
C ASP A 11 11.73 8.71 15.42
N ILE A 12 12.10 7.48 15.07
CA ILE A 12 11.14 6.38 14.92
C ILE A 12 10.49 6.06 16.28
N ILE A 13 11.26 5.94 17.34
CA ILE A 13 10.74 5.70 18.70
C ILE A 13 9.75 6.80 19.07
N ASP A 14 10.12 8.05 18.85
CA ASP A 14 9.27 9.21 19.14
C ASP A 14 7.99 9.21 18.30
N SER A 15 8.08 8.92 17.01
CA SER A 15 6.93 8.85 16.10
C SER A 15 5.94 7.77 16.55
N LEU A 16 6.42 6.54 16.77
CA LEU A 16 5.58 5.42 17.22
C LEU A 16 4.98 5.64 18.62
N SER A 17 5.71 6.30 19.55
CA SER A 17 5.23 6.55 20.90
C SER A 17 4.09 7.57 20.97
N ARG A 18 4.03 8.49 20.01
CA ARG A 18 2.98 9.53 19.91
C ARG A 18 1.68 8.99 19.33
N ASP A 19 1.71 7.91 18.58
CA ASP A 19 0.49 7.32 18.00
C ASP A 19 -0.24 6.48 19.07
N SER A 20 -1.41 6.97 19.48
CA SER A 20 -2.23 6.29 20.48
C SER A 20 -2.73 4.91 20.05
N ARG A 21 -2.79 4.64 18.74
CA ARG A 21 -3.18 3.35 18.15
C ARG A 21 -2.15 2.25 18.41
N LEU A 22 -0.90 2.64 18.72
CA LEU A 22 0.25 1.75 18.83
C LEU A 22 0.69 1.46 20.28
N LYS A 23 0.03 2.05 21.29
CA LYS A 23 0.43 1.95 22.71
C LYS A 23 0.55 0.54 23.29
N SER A 24 -0.15 -0.44 22.72
CA SER A 24 -0.18 -1.83 23.19
C SER A 24 0.53 -2.81 22.26
N GLN A 25 1.33 -2.31 21.33
CA GLN A 25 1.96 -3.12 20.30
C GLN A 25 3.39 -3.52 20.72
N ASN A 26 3.80 -4.73 20.35
CA ASN A 26 5.16 -5.21 20.55
C ASN A 26 5.94 -5.05 19.24
N ILE A 27 6.42 -3.82 18.98
CA ILE A 27 7.12 -3.46 17.76
C ILE A 27 8.63 -3.41 18.03
N LYS A 28 9.39 -4.08 17.20
CA LYS A 28 10.86 -4.03 17.15
C LYS A 28 11.27 -3.59 15.76
N PHE A 29 12.41 -2.93 15.65
CA PHE A 29 12.95 -2.53 14.35
C PHE A 29 14.48 -2.48 14.36
N GLU A 30 15.05 -2.71 13.18
CA GLU A 30 16.46 -2.57 12.89
C GLU A 30 16.64 -1.60 11.73
N ILE A 31 17.75 -0.84 11.74
CA ILE A 31 18.04 0.18 10.73
C ILE A 31 19.40 -0.09 10.10
N SER A 32 19.45 -0.11 8.79
CA SER A 32 20.69 -0.20 8.02
C SER A 32 20.59 0.66 6.75
N ASN A 33 21.42 1.69 6.67
CA ASN A 33 21.49 2.60 5.50
C ASN A 33 20.12 3.14 5.04
N GLY A 34 19.26 3.52 5.99
CA GLY A 34 17.91 4.02 5.70
C GLY A 34 16.85 2.93 5.44
N LEU A 35 17.23 1.67 5.33
CA LEU A 35 16.30 0.54 5.34
C LEU A 35 15.90 0.24 6.78
N VAL A 36 14.60 0.22 7.06
CA VAL A 36 14.02 -0.15 8.36
C VAL A 36 13.32 -1.51 8.24
N VAL A 37 13.77 -2.51 9.00
CA VAL A 37 13.11 -3.81 9.11
C VAL A 37 12.24 -3.82 10.34
N LEU A 38 10.92 -3.94 10.19
CA LEU A 38 9.94 -3.99 11.27
C LEU A 38 9.60 -5.43 11.60
N THR A 39 9.65 -5.80 12.89
CA THR A 39 9.32 -7.13 13.40
C THR A 39 8.50 -7.06 14.68
N GLY A 40 7.85 -8.15 15.04
CA GLY A 40 7.01 -8.23 16.23
C GLY A 40 5.54 -8.35 15.89
N ASN A 41 4.65 -7.91 16.81
CA ASN A 41 3.23 -8.17 16.70
C ASN A 41 2.40 -6.89 16.83
N VAL A 42 1.36 -6.79 16.00
CA VAL A 42 0.31 -5.77 16.06
C VAL A 42 -1.05 -6.42 16.17
N GLN A 43 -2.07 -5.67 16.65
CA GLN A 43 -3.40 -6.24 16.94
C GLN A 43 -4.39 -6.11 15.75
N SER A 44 -4.01 -5.45 14.66
CA SER A 44 -4.85 -5.30 13.47
C SER A 44 -4.02 -4.88 12.26
N TYR A 45 -4.58 -5.03 11.06
CA TYR A 45 -4.02 -4.44 9.85
C TYR A 45 -3.84 -2.93 9.98
N LYS A 46 -4.84 -2.26 10.53
CA LYS A 46 -4.81 -0.81 10.74
C LYS A 46 -3.64 -0.36 11.62
N ALA A 47 -3.30 -1.15 12.63
CA ALA A 47 -2.11 -0.90 13.45
C ALA A 47 -0.83 -1.14 12.65
N ARG A 48 -0.77 -2.19 11.81
CA ARG A 48 0.37 -2.49 10.94
C ARG A 48 0.63 -1.35 9.95
N GLU A 49 -0.41 -0.85 9.30
CA GLU A 49 -0.32 0.30 8.38
C GLU A 49 0.08 1.59 9.11
N ALA A 50 -0.45 1.80 10.34
CA ALA A 50 -0.08 2.95 11.14
C ALA A 50 1.42 2.95 11.50
N VAL A 51 1.98 1.79 11.89
CA VAL A 51 3.42 1.66 12.14
C VAL A 51 4.23 2.03 10.91
N GLU A 52 3.88 1.46 9.76
CA GLU A 52 4.59 1.72 8.51
C GLU A 52 4.49 3.19 8.11
N SER A 53 3.29 3.79 8.18
CA SER A 53 3.07 5.21 7.89
C SER A 53 3.87 6.13 8.81
N ASP A 54 3.97 5.80 10.10
CA ASP A 54 4.70 6.62 11.07
C ASP A 54 6.21 6.52 10.88
N VAL A 55 6.72 5.35 10.50
CA VAL A 55 8.13 5.15 10.16
C VAL A 55 8.49 5.90 8.87
N TRP A 56 7.61 5.90 7.86
CA TRP A 56 7.83 6.65 6.62
C TRP A 56 7.93 8.17 6.80
N LYS A 57 7.34 8.74 7.87
CA LYS A 57 7.44 10.18 8.17
C LYS A 57 8.81 10.59 8.67
N VAL A 58 9.66 9.63 9.07
CA VAL A 58 10.97 9.91 9.63
C VAL A 58 11.98 10.19 8.52
N THR A 59 12.59 11.36 8.56
CA THR A 59 13.63 11.76 7.59
C THR A 59 14.83 10.83 7.68
N GLY A 60 15.27 10.31 6.53
CA GLY A 60 16.38 9.37 6.44
C GLY A 60 15.94 7.91 6.26
N VAL A 61 14.64 7.61 6.40
CA VAL A 61 14.08 6.33 5.98
C VAL A 61 13.91 6.33 4.45
N THR A 62 14.50 5.33 3.81
CA THR A 62 14.48 5.17 2.34
C THR A 62 13.76 3.91 1.88
N ALA A 63 13.64 2.91 2.77
CA ALA A 63 12.90 1.67 2.53
C ALA A 63 12.39 1.06 3.84
N ILE A 64 11.28 0.33 3.78
CA ILE A 64 10.73 -0.42 4.93
C ILE A 64 10.47 -1.86 4.49
N ASP A 65 10.99 -2.82 5.27
CA ASP A 65 10.63 -4.23 5.22
C ASP A 65 9.71 -4.54 6.41
N ASN A 66 8.41 -4.58 6.16
CA ASN A 66 7.39 -4.74 7.20
C ASN A 66 7.06 -6.23 7.40
N ARG A 67 7.68 -6.85 8.43
CA ARG A 67 7.48 -8.23 8.87
C ARG A 67 6.65 -8.34 10.15
N LEU A 68 5.79 -7.37 10.43
CA LEU A 68 4.90 -7.41 11.60
C LEU A 68 3.80 -8.46 11.41
N ASP A 69 3.61 -9.32 12.42
CA ASP A 69 2.51 -10.27 12.48
C ASP A 69 1.28 -9.65 13.12
N ILE A 70 0.08 -10.07 12.68
CA ILE A 70 -1.18 -9.66 13.30
C ILE A 70 -1.57 -10.71 14.33
N VAL A 71 -1.56 -10.31 15.62
CA VAL A 71 -1.92 -11.15 16.76
C VAL A 71 -2.98 -10.45 17.58
N PHE A 72 -4.18 -11.00 17.61
CA PHE A 72 -5.28 -10.42 18.38
C PHE A 72 -5.03 -10.46 19.90
N PRO A 73 -5.57 -9.50 20.67
CA PRO A 73 -5.43 -9.48 22.11
C PRO A 73 -5.99 -10.73 22.79
N SER A 74 -5.41 -11.10 23.94
CA SER A 74 -5.96 -12.17 24.76
C SER A 74 -7.42 -11.90 25.12
N GLY A 75 -8.29 -12.90 24.90
CA GLY A 75 -9.74 -12.76 25.14
C GLY A 75 -10.54 -12.16 23.97
N TYR A 76 -9.89 -11.69 22.92
CA TYR A 76 -10.61 -11.31 21.69
C TYR A 76 -11.24 -12.55 21.05
N ARG A 77 -12.57 -12.56 20.93
CA ARG A 77 -13.28 -13.60 20.17
C ARG A 77 -13.29 -13.20 18.70
N ARG A 78 -12.39 -13.80 17.93
CA ARG A 78 -12.40 -13.62 16.48
C ARG A 78 -13.75 -14.08 15.93
N PRO A 79 -14.39 -13.30 15.03
CA PRO A 79 -15.57 -13.75 14.31
C PRO A 79 -15.30 -15.06 13.54
N ALA A 80 -16.32 -15.89 13.37
CA ALA A 80 -16.25 -17.04 12.48
C ALA A 80 -16.07 -16.58 11.03
N ASP A 81 -15.53 -17.46 10.18
CA ASP A 81 -15.26 -17.15 8.78
C ASP A 81 -16.51 -16.69 8.02
N GLU A 82 -17.69 -17.24 8.37
CA GLU A 82 -18.98 -16.85 7.79
C GLU A 82 -19.34 -15.39 8.14
N ALA A 83 -19.10 -14.96 9.37
CA ALA A 83 -19.36 -13.59 9.81
C ALA A 83 -18.36 -12.59 9.17
N ILE A 84 -17.11 -13.01 8.97
CA ILE A 84 -16.12 -12.23 8.22
C ILE A 84 -16.55 -12.09 6.77
N LEU A 85 -16.98 -13.20 6.13
CA LEU A 85 -17.46 -13.21 4.74
C LEU A 85 -18.64 -12.26 4.55
N GLU A 86 -19.64 -12.30 5.44
CA GLU A 86 -20.80 -11.40 5.40
C GLU A 86 -20.37 -9.94 5.53
N SER A 87 -19.52 -9.62 6.50
CA SER A 87 -19.00 -8.26 6.73
C SER A 87 -18.24 -7.74 5.52
N VAL A 88 -17.35 -8.56 4.92
CA VAL A 88 -16.58 -8.19 3.72
C VAL A 88 -17.50 -7.95 2.53
N ASN A 89 -18.47 -8.84 2.28
CA ASN A 89 -19.45 -8.65 1.20
C ASN A 89 -20.24 -7.35 1.36
N GLN A 90 -20.67 -7.02 2.59
CA GLN A 90 -21.34 -5.76 2.88
C GLN A 90 -20.45 -4.55 2.59
N LEU A 91 -19.19 -4.56 3.06
CA LEU A 91 -18.23 -3.47 2.81
C LEU A 91 -18.01 -3.23 1.32
N LEU A 92 -17.82 -4.29 0.54
CA LEU A 92 -17.61 -4.20 -0.90
C LEU A 92 -18.88 -3.74 -1.65
N SER A 93 -20.06 -4.20 -1.24
CA SER A 93 -21.32 -3.84 -1.89
C SER A 93 -21.77 -2.41 -1.58
N TRP A 94 -21.36 -1.85 -0.45
CA TRP A 94 -21.71 -0.48 -0.05
C TRP A 94 -20.73 0.57 -0.59
N ASP A 95 -19.57 0.14 -1.08
CA ASP A 95 -18.63 1.05 -1.71
C ASP A 95 -19.17 1.44 -3.11
N PRO A 96 -19.43 2.75 -3.36
CA PRO A 96 -20.05 3.21 -4.60
C PRO A 96 -19.19 2.96 -5.84
N ASP A 97 -17.89 2.76 -5.67
CA ASP A 97 -16.96 2.52 -6.76
C ASP A 97 -16.82 1.03 -7.11
N LEU A 98 -17.22 0.13 -6.19
CA LEU A 98 -17.03 -1.31 -6.30
C LEU A 98 -18.32 -2.12 -6.49
N TYR A 99 -19.50 -1.56 -6.20
CA TYR A 99 -20.77 -2.32 -6.16
C TYR A 99 -21.16 -2.96 -7.50
N LEU A 100 -20.66 -2.48 -8.62
CA LEU A 100 -20.90 -3.05 -9.97
C LEU A 100 -19.81 -4.03 -10.43
N GLU A 101 -18.73 -4.17 -9.65
CA GLU A 101 -17.62 -5.01 -10.03
C GLU A 101 -17.93 -6.50 -9.77
N ARG A 102 -17.40 -7.39 -10.62
CA ARG A 102 -17.63 -8.83 -10.49
C ARG A 102 -16.58 -9.45 -9.58
N MET A 103 -16.86 -9.44 -8.29
CA MET A 103 -15.96 -9.99 -7.28
C MET A 103 -16.60 -11.15 -6.55
N THR A 104 -15.80 -12.15 -6.20
CA THR A 104 -16.16 -13.27 -5.33
C THR A 104 -15.21 -13.29 -4.15
N VAL A 105 -15.76 -13.46 -2.94
CA VAL A 105 -15.01 -13.47 -1.69
C VAL A 105 -15.02 -14.88 -1.11
N PHE A 106 -13.87 -15.37 -0.73
CA PHE A 106 -13.71 -16.60 0.04
C PHE A 106 -13.00 -16.27 1.36
N VAL A 107 -13.38 -16.95 2.44
CA VAL A 107 -12.75 -16.81 3.75
C VAL A 107 -12.40 -18.18 4.29
N HIS A 108 -11.15 -18.37 4.72
CA HIS A 108 -10.67 -19.57 5.35
C HIS A 108 -9.63 -19.22 6.42
N GLU A 109 -9.87 -19.61 7.67
CA GLU A 109 -9.02 -19.29 8.83
C GLU A 109 -8.73 -17.78 8.93
N ALA A 110 -9.75 -16.94 8.72
CA ALA A 110 -9.67 -15.47 8.67
C ALA A 110 -8.74 -14.91 7.58
N ARG A 111 -8.32 -15.73 6.63
CA ARG A 111 -7.68 -15.32 5.38
C ARG A 111 -8.74 -15.07 4.34
N VAL A 112 -8.81 -13.86 3.84
CA VAL A 112 -9.75 -13.47 2.78
C VAL A 112 -9.07 -13.57 1.42
N ILE A 113 -9.74 -14.21 0.47
CA ILE A 113 -9.31 -14.30 -0.92
C ILE A 113 -10.33 -13.54 -1.77
N LEU A 114 -9.88 -12.57 -2.53
CA LEU A 114 -10.68 -11.84 -3.53
C LEU A 114 -10.37 -12.40 -4.91
N GLU A 115 -11.39 -12.85 -5.63
CA GLU A 115 -11.30 -13.35 -7.01
C GLU A 115 -12.31 -12.64 -7.90
N GLY A 116 -12.05 -12.61 -9.21
CA GLY A 116 -12.88 -11.95 -10.20
C GLY A 116 -12.14 -10.86 -10.94
N SER A 117 -12.85 -9.79 -11.32
CA SER A 117 -12.24 -8.71 -12.10
C SER A 117 -12.78 -7.33 -11.72
N VAL A 118 -11.92 -6.33 -11.89
CA VAL A 118 -12.24 -4.90 -11.82
C VAL A 118 -11.75 -4.21 -13.08
N ASN A 119 -12.29 -3.04 -13.39
CA ASN A 119 -11.94 -2.33 -14.63
C ASN A 119 -10.74 -1.37 -14.47
N MET A 120 -10.27 -1.12 -13.25
CA MET A 120 -9.18 -0.19 -12.93
C MET A 120 -8.30 -0.74 -11.82
N LEU A 121 -6.99 -0.46 -11.88
CA LEU A 121 -6.04 -0.89 -10.85
C LEU A 121 -6.37 -0.33 -9.47
N TRP A 122 -6.71 0.95 -9.37
CA TRP A 122 -7.04 1.57 -8.08
C TRP A 122 -8.24 0.90 -7.39
N LYS A 123 -9.21 0.37 -8.15
CA LYS A 123 -10.35 -0.40 -7.59
C LYS A 123 -9.91 -1.72 -6.99
N LYS A 124 -8.95 -2.41 -7.62
CA LYS A 124 -8.32 -3.61 -7.04
C LYS A 124 -7.68 -3.31 -5.70
N ILE A 125 -6.94 -2.20 -5.61
CA ILE A 125 -6.30 -1.76 -4.38
C ILE A 125 -7.35 -1.34 -3.35
N ARG A 126 -8.38 -0.59 -3.75
CA ARG A 126 -9.47 -0.16 -2.89
C ARG A 126 -10.23 -1.34 -2.26
N ALA A 127 -10.53 -2.38 -3.06
CA ALA A 127 -11.16 -3.59 -2.56
C ALA A 127 -10.30 -4.25 -1.46
N GLU A 128 -9.00 -4.34 -1.67
CA GLU A 128 -8.08 -4.89 -0.68
C GLU A 128 -8.03 -4.06 0.60
N GLU A 129 -7.98 -2.73 0.50
CA GLU A 129 -7.99 -1.81 1.65
C GLU A 129 -9.25 -1.96 2.49
N LEU A 130 -10.43 -2.08 1.88
CA LEU A 130 -11.68 -2.31 2.58
C LEU A 130 -11.66 -3.63 3.34
N VAL A 131 -11.20 -4.70 2.69
CA VAL A 131 -11.12 -6.03 3.30
C VAL A 131 -10.11 -6.07 4.45
N ARG A 132 -8.96 -5.44 4.30
CA ARG A 132 -7.95 -5.34 5.37
C ARG A 132 -8.48 -4.65 6.63
N ASN A 133 -9.44 -3.73 6.47
CA ASN A 133 -10.06 -3.02 7.58
C ASN A 133 -11.26 -3.76 8.21
N ALA A 134 -11.68 -4.89 7.63
CA ALA A 134 -12.75 -5.72 8.20
C ALA A 134 -12.31 -6.40 9.50
N GLY A 135 -13.22 -6.45 10.48
CA GLY A 135 -12.92 -7.05 11.78
C GLY A 135 -12.62 -8.55 11.67
N GLY A 136 -11.56 -8.99 12.32
CA GLY A 136 -11.18 -10.41 12.38
C GLY A 136 -10.28 -10.92 11.24
N VAL A 137 -10.04 -10.13 10.19
CA VAL A 137 -9.18 -10.52 9.06
C VAL A 137 -7.72 -10.58 9.49
N LEU A 138 -7.06 -11.70 9.18
CA LEU A 138 -5.62 -11.94 9.42
C LEU A 138 -4.78 -11.79 8.16
N ALA A 139 -5.33 -12.12 7.00
CA ALA A 139 -4.60 -12.05 5.74
C ALA A 139 -5.56 -11.77 4.57
N VAL A 140 -5.07 -11.04 3.57
CA VAL A 140 -5.79 -10.82 2.31
C VAL A 140 -4.93 -11.30 1.15
N VAL A 141 -5.53 -12.08 0.27
CA VAL A 141 -4.95 -12.52 -1.00
C VAL A 141 -5.81 -11.94 -2.11
N ASN A 142 -5.32 -10.89 -2.75
CA ASN A 142 -6.05 -10.20 -3.80
C ASN A 142 -5.69 -10.75 -5.18
N LYS A 143 -6.52 -11.63 -5.70
CA LYS A 143 -6.41 -12.24 -7.04
C LYS A 143 -7.30 -11.56 -8.08
N LEU A 144 -7.82 -10.36 -7.81
CA LEU A 144 -8.62 -9.63 -8.79
C LEU A 144 -7.80 -9.33 -10.04
N ALA A 145 -8.33 -9.70 -11.20
CA ALA A 145 -7.78 -9.29 -12.48
C ALA A 145 -8.19 -7.85 -12.79
N VAL A 146 -7.28 -7.05 -13.34
CA VAL A 146 -7.63 -5.73 -13.88
C VAL A 146 -7.90 -5.89 -15.36
N ILE A 147 -9.15 -5.67 -15.77
CA ILE A 147 -9.60 -5.78 -17.16
C ILE A 147 -10.13 -4.41 -17.59
N GLY A 148 -9.27 -3.62 -18.22
CA GLY A 148 -9.65 -2.30 -18.72
C GLY A 148 -10.80 -2.35 -19.73
N THR A 149 -11.69 -1.39 -19.69
CA THR A 149 -12.87 -1.28 -20.58
C THR A 149 -12.62 -0.37 -21.79
N GLY A 150 -11.38 -0.17 -22.20
CA GLY A 150 -11.01 0.69 -23.32
C GLY A 150 -9.88 0.11 -24.17
N ASP A 151 -9.66 0.71 -25.32
CA ASP A 151 -8.52 0.41 -26.20
C ASP A 151 -7.35 1.32 -25.81
N PHE A 152 -6.57 0.88 -24.81
CA PHE A 152 -5.42 1.60 -24.30
C PHE A 152 -4.13 0.96 -24.80
N THR A 153 -3.41 1.67 -25.65
CA THR A 153 -2.07 1.26 -26.08
C THR A 153 -1.04 1.65 -25.01
N ASP A 154 0.04 0.87 -24.89
CA ASP A 154 1.14 1.16 -23.96
C ASP A 154 1.72 2.55 -24.16
N GLU A 155 1.83 2.99 -25.42
CA GLU A 155 2.30 4.32 -25.78
C GLU A 155 1.40 5.42 -25.18
N ARG A 156 0.07 5.26 -25.31
CA ARG A 156 -0.91 6.23 -24.81
C ARG A 156 -0.88 6.29 -23.28
N ILE A 157 -0.80 5.12 -22.62
CA ILE A 157 -0.67 5.05 -21.16
C ILE A 157 0.61 5.79 -20.70
N GLY A 158 1.73 5.49 -21.34
CA GLY A 158 3.03 6.12 -21.03
C GLY A 158 3.01 7.64 -21.23
N GLN A 159 2.41 8.12 -22.33
CA GLN A 159 2.26 9.55 -22.60
C GLN A 159 1.38 10.24 -21.56
N GLU A 160 0.27 9.63 -21.15
CA GLU A 160 -0.63 10.17 -20.14
C GLU A 160 0.06 10.28 -18.78
N ILE A 161 0.71 9.20 -18.30
CA ILE A 161 1.47 9.20 -17.05
C ILE A 161 2.56 10.27 -17.10
N THR A 162 3.38 10.29 -18.13
CA THR A 162 4.46 11.28 -18.28
C THR A 162 3.92 12.70 -18.30
N GLY A 163 2.80 12.94 -18.98
CA GLY A 163 2.13 14.24 -19.02
C GLY A 163 1.62 14.68 -17.64
N LEU A 164 1.08 13.76 -16.83
CA LEU A 164 0.61 14.05 -15.48
C LEU A 164 1.77 14.30 -14.51
N LEU A 165 2.85 13.49 -14.61
CA LEU A 165 4.07 13.70 -13.83
C LEU A 165 4.66 15.11 -14.12
N ASN A 166 4.73 15.53 -15.39
CA ASN A 166 5.24 16.83 -15.82
C ASN A 166 4.44 18.02 -15.25
N ARG A 167 3.14 17.86 -15.04
CA ARG A 167 2.26 18.92 -14.50
C ARG A 167 2.35 19.04 -12.99
N ASN A 168 2.94 18.06 -12.31
CA ASN A 168 3.03 18.05 -10.86
C ASN A 168 4.30 18.78 -10.40
N SER A 169 4.13 19.89 -9.69
CA SER A 169 5.24 20.76 -9.24
C SER A 169 6.13 20.12 -8.13
N VAL A 170 5.67 19.06 -7.49
CA VAL A 170 6.42 18.34 -6.45
C VAL A 170 7.46 17.39 -7.06
N LEU A 171 7.24 16.98 -8.32
CA LEU A 171 8.06 15.98 -9.01
C LEU A 171 9.11 16.64 -9.90
N ASN A 172 10.34 16.12 -9.87
CA ASN A 172 11.33 16.42 -10.88
C ASN A 172 11.32 15.33 -11.96
N VAL A 173 10.58 15.58 -13.03
CA VAL A 173 10.32 14.57 -14.08
C VAL A 173 11.59 14.10 -14.79
N ASN A 174 12.64 14.94 -14.83
CA ASN A 174 13.90 14.58 -15.48
C ASN A 174 14.64 13.42 -14.77
N THR A 175 14.18 13.07 -13.57
CA THR A 175 14.77 11.99 -12.76
C THR A 175 13.87 10.76 -12.70
N ILE A 176 12.71 10.77 -13.37
CA ILE A 176 11.74 9.67 -13.38
C ILE A 176 11.60 9.14 -14.81
N SER A 177 11.76 7.83 -14.97
CA SER A 177 11.49 7.11 -16.23
C SER A 177 10.24 6.30 -16.09
N VAL A 178 9.39 6.29 -17.13
CA VAL A 178 8.15 5.54 -17.24
C VAL A 178 8.26 4.58 -18.41
N GLU A 179 8.14 3.30 -18.15
CA GLU A 179 8.08 2.25 -19.16
C GLU A 179 6.74 1.53 -19.03
N VAL A 180 6.10 1.23 -20.15
CA VAL A 180 4.81 0.52 -20.16
C VAL A 180 4.91 -0.67 -21.09
N GLN A 181 4.51 -1.84 -20.61
CA GLN A 181 4.44 -3.07 -21.41
C GLN A 181 3.19 -3.87 -21.07
N ASN A 182 2.29 -4.04 -22.03
CA ASN A 182 1.00 -4.72 -21.84
C ASN A 182 0.22 -4.18 -20.61
N GLY A 183 0.16 -2.85 -20.46
CA GLY A 183 -0.49 -2.19 -19.34
C GLY A 183 0.25 -2.27 -18.00
N ASN A 184 1.40 -2.97 -17.93
CA ASN A 184 2.26 -2.98 -16.75
C ASN A 184 3.18 -1.76 -16.82
N VAL A 185 3.11 -0.91 -15.81
CA VAL A 185 3.90 0.31 -15.70
C VAL A 185 5.10 0.06 -14.79
N ARG A 186 6.31 0.36 -15.29
CA ARG A 186 7.50 0.46 -14.46
C ARG A 186 7.88 1.92 -14.29
N LEU A 187 7.95 2.35 -13.03
CA LEU A 187 8.49 3.64 -12.64
C LEU A 187 9.91 3.41 -12.12
N SER A 188 10.89 4.10 -12.66
CA SER A 188 12.29 4.00 -12.23
C SER A 188 12.96 5.37 -12.14
N GLY A 189 14.07 5.43 -11.39
CA GLY A 189 14.79 6.68 -11.20
C GLY A 189 14.82 7.15 -9.75
N THR A 190 14.84 8.47 -9.52
CA THR A 190 14.97 9.02 -8.17
C THR A 190 13.97 10.11 -7.88
N VAL A 191 13.47 10.14 -6.64
CA VAL A 191 12.58 11.18 -6.10
C VAL A 191 13.18 11.80 -4.84
N SER A 192 12.74 13.01 -4.50
CA SER A 192 13.30 13.79 -3.39
C SER A 192 12.89 13.31 -2.01
N ASN A 193 11.70 12.72 -1.88
CA ASN A 193 11.12 12.32 -0.61
C ASN A 193 9.98 11.33 -0.82
N ARG A 194 9.44 10.80 0.28
CA ARG A 194 8.32 9.85 0.26
C ARG A 194 7.07 10.42 -0.40
N ASN A 195 6.73 11.68 -0.16
CA ASN A 195 5.56 12.29 -0.79
C ASN A 195 5.66 12.31 -2.32
N ALA A 196 6.83 12.60 -2.86
CA ALA A 196 7.08 12.53 -4.30
C ALA A 196 6.98 11.09 -4.85
N PHE A 197 7.43 10.09 -4.08
CA PHE A 197 7.28 8.68 -4.41
C PHE A 197 5.80 8.29 -4.50
N ASP A 198 5.01 8.64 -3.47
CA ASP A 198 3.58 8.30 -3.40
C ASP A 198 2.78 9.00 -4.51
N ILE A 199 3.06 10.28 -4.79
CA ILE A 199 2.42 11.02 -5.89
C ILE A 199 2.71 10.36 -7.24
N ALA A 200 3.94 9.95 -7.51
CA ALA A 200 4.29 9.30 -8.77
C ALA A 200 3.55 7.96 -8.93
N GLU A 201 3.47 7.17 -7.86
CA GLU A 201 2.73 5.91 -7.84
C GLU A 201 1.23 6.13 -8.03
N ASP A 202 0.63 7.12 -7.34
CA ASP A 202 -0.78 7.44 -7.46
C ASP A 202 -1.15 7.90 -8.87
N ILE A 203 -0.31 8.71 -9.51
CA ILE A 203 -0.52 9.10 -10.91
C ILE A 203 -0.64 7.85 -11.81
N ALA A 204 0.27 6.89 -11.68
CA ALA A 204 0.20 5.65 -12.44
C ALA A 204 -1.02 4.81 -12.04
N ARG A 205 -1.33 4.70 -10.74
CA ARG A 205 -2.45 3.91 -10.20
C ARG A 205 -3.81 4.35 -10.72
N TYR A 206 -4.02 5.64 -10.88
CA TYR A 206 -5.30 6.21 -11.36
C TYR A 206 -5.35 6.38 -12.87
N THR A 207 -4.26 6.13 -13.61
CA THR A 207 -4.26 6.21 -15.07
C THR A 207 -5.02 5.02 -15.69
N GLN A 208 -5.89 5.31 -16.65
CA GLN A 208 -6.67 4.28 -17.35
C GLN A 208 -5.76 3.37 -18.17
N GLY A 209 -6.11 2.08 -18.23
CA GLY A 209 -5.33 1.07 -18.93
C GLY A 209 -4.18 0.48 -18.14
N VAL A 210 -3.82 1.05 -17.01
CA VAL A 210 -2.81 0.46 -16.11
C VAL A 210 -3.40 -0.74 -15.38
N ILE A 211 -2.71 -1.88 -15.49
CA ILE A 211 -3.12 -3.13 -14.84
C ILE A 211 -2.21 -3.52 -13.67
N ASN A 212 -0.96 -3.05 -13.67
CA ASN A 212 -0.02 -3.28 -12.59
C ASN A 212 1.06 -2.19 -12.57
N ILE A 213 1.69 -1.96 -11.42
CA ILE A 213 2.79 -1.01 -11.24
C ILE A 213 3.96 -1.71 -10.56
N ASP A 214 5.12 -1.63 -11.19
CA ASP A 214 6.43 -1.97 -10.66
C ASP A 214 7.15 -0.65 -10.32
N ASN A 215 7.02 -0.19 -9.06
CA ASN A 215 7.58 1.07 -8.63
C ASN A 215 9.00 0.86 -8.07
N GLN A 216 10.00 1.15 -8.89
CA GLN A 216 11.43 1.05 -8.59
C GLN A 216 12.07 2.43 -8.31
N LEU A 217 11.27 3.44 -7.98
CA LEU A 217 11.78 4.75 -7.61
C LEU A 217 12.60 4.68 -6.32
N VAL A 218 13.72 5.38 -6.29
CA VAL A 218 14.59 5.47 -5.12
C VAL A 218 14.48 6.86 -4.51
N ILE A 219 14.21 6.92 -3.21
CA ILE A 219 14.19 8.18 -2.47
C ILE A 219 15.64 8.60 -2.23
N LYS A 220 16.05 9.74 -2.82
CA LYS A 220 17.34 10.32 -2.49
C LYS A 220 17.30 10.85 -1.06
N GLY A 221 18.05 10.21 -0.16
CA GLY A 221 18.31 10.77 1.16
C GLY A 221 19.01 12.14 1.00
N VAL A 222 18.51 13.12 1.73
CA VAL A 222 19.14 14.46 1.85
C VAL A 222 20.44 14.37 2.63
#